data_5f83d782a7fea720a6adf391c2069453
#
_entry.id   5f83d782a7fea720a6adf391c2069453
#
_cell.length_a   1.000
_cell.length_b   1.000
_cell.length_c   1.000
_cell.angle_alpha   90.00
_cell.angle_beta   90.00
_cell.angle_gamma   90.00
#
_symmetry.space_group_name_H-M   'P 1'
#
loop_
_entity.id
_entity.type
_entity.pdbx_description
1 polymer ?
#
loop_
_entity_poly.entity_id
_entity_poly.type
_entity_poly.pdbx_seq_one_letter_code
_entity_poly.pdbx_strand_id
1 'polypeptide(L)'
;MINQSTIDTLKQMRFSAMAKELESQLSDPDTYSSLGFEERIALLVDAEWTRRQANKLAKCIRDAGFSAPNACMEEIEYHPDRKLDKTQLTRFSTCKYIDDGRHIILSGACGSGKTYIACALGNAACRKFKKVRYVRLPELLEELNVAKGTGEFRKTIASYLKVDLLILDEWLIRPLVQQESYNLLEVVEARIKSQKGSMIFCSQYHTDEWYGRLDPSGREPDFRSDHGQDHPQRL
;
A
#
# COMPACT_ATOMS: atom_id res chain seq x y z
N MET A 1 -42.70 20.15 -3.92
CA MET A 1 -42.27 20.01 -5.33
C MET A 1 -40.85 20.57 -5.56
N ILE A 2 -40.50 21.77 -5.09
CA ILE A 2 -39.12 22.30 -5.23
C ILE A 2 -38.09 21.39 -4.57
N ASN A 3 -38.40 20.87 -3.38
CA ASN A 3 -37.48 19.98 -2.63
C ASN A 3 -37.16 18.67 -3.37
N GLN A 4 -38.16 18.03 -4.04
CA GLN A 4 -37.94 16.81 -4.77
C GLN A 4 -37.01 17.02 -5.98
N SER A 5 -37.25 18.10 -6.73
CA SER A 5 -36.39 18.45 -7.87
C SER A 5 -34.95 18.71 -7.45
N THR A 6 -34.72 19.36 -6.29
CA THR A 6 -33.38 19.60 -5.75
C THR A 6 -32.69 18.27 -5.37
N ILE A 7 -33.42 17.37 -4.71
CA ILE A 7 -32.92 16.03 -4.33
C ILE A 7 -32.52 15.23 -5.59
N ASP A 8 -33.37 15.22 -6.60
CA ASP A 8 -33.10 14.52 -7.86
C ASP A 8 -31.87 15.10 -8.59
N THR A 9 -31.74 16.43 -8.59
CA THR A 9 -30.56 17.11 -9.15
C THR A 9 -29.28 16.72 -8.39
N LEU A 10 -29.29 16.69 -7.05
CA LEU A 10 -28.15 16.25 -6.25
C LEU A 10 -27.76 14.79 -6.58
N LYS A 11 -28.76 13.91 -6.75
CA LYS A 11 -28.51 12.50 -7.16
C LYS A 11 -27.88 12.43 -8.56
N GLN A 12 -28.35 13.21 -9.53
CA GLN A 12 -27.78 13.29 -10.88
C GLN A 12 -26.33 13.81 -10.86
N MET A 13 -26.04 14.78 -10.00
CA MET A 13 -24.69 15.30 -9.75
C MET A 13 -23.79 14.33 -8.95
N ARG A 14 -24.30 13.15 -8.58
CA ARG A 14 -23.60 12.14 -7.75
C ARG A 14 -23.27 12.61 -6.32
N PHE A 15 -24.09 13.50 -5.77
CA PHE A 15 -24.05 13.91 -4.36
C PHE A 15 -25.09 13.11 -3.54
N SER A 16 -24.96 11.76 -3.57
CA SER A 16 -26.00 10.87 -3.03
C SER A 16 -26.13 10.93 -1.51
N ALA A 17 -25.04 11.17 -0.76
CA ALA A 17 -25.14 11.30 0.69
C ALA A 17 -25.70 12.64 1.09
N MET A 18 -25.33 13.71 0.40
CA MET A 18 -25.94 15.04 0.57
C MET A 18 -27.43 15.01 0.26
N ALA A 19 -27.85 14.32 -0.80
CA ALA A 19 -29.26 14.15 -1.14
C ALA A 19 -30.03 13.42 -0.04
N LYS A 20 -29.46 12.32 0.50
CA LYS A 20 -30.04 11.54 1.59
C LYS A 20 -30.15 12.37 2.88
N GLU A 21 -29.12 13.12 3.23
CA GLU A 21 -29.13 14.00 4.40
C GLU A 21 -30.17 15.09 4.25
N LEU A 22 -30.32 15.70 3.04
CA LEU A 22 -31.37 16.67 2.75
C LEU A 22 -32.79 16.07 2.90
N GLU A 23 -32.98 14.83 2.39
CA GLU A 23 -34.24 14.08 2.59
C GLU A 23 -34.55 13.90 4.09
N SER A 24 -33.54 13.55 4.91
CA SER A 24 -33.70 13.41 6.36
C SER A 24 -34.12 14.72 7.02
N GLN A 25 -33.42 15.83 6.69
CA GLN A 25 -33.76 17.16 7.24
C GLN A 25 -35.16 17.67 6.86
N LEU A 26 -35.65 17.25 5.69
CA LEU A 26 -36.97 17.64 5.21
C LEU A 26 -38.09 16.77 5.79
N SER A 27 -37.80 15.49 6.08
CA SER A 27 -38.78 14.54 6.61
C SER A 27 -38.96 14.62 8.14
N ASP A 28 -37.93 15.11 8.84
CA ASP A 28 -37.98 15.32 10.30
C ASP A 28 -37.53 16.74 10.69
N PRO A 29 -38.39 17.75 10.42
CA PRO A 29 -38.05 19.15 10.71
C PRO A 29 -37.81 19.44 12.19
N ASP A 30 -38.46 18.68 13.08
CA ASP A 30 -38.39 18.92 14.53
C ASP A 30 -36.99 18.66 15.09
N THR A 31 -36.34 17.57 14.63
CA THR A 31 -34.98 17.25 15.02
C THR A 31 -33.96 18.32 14.61
N TYR A 32 -34.22 19.00 13.48
CA TYR A 32 -33.30 20.02 12.94
C TYR A 32 -33.75 21.47 13.26
N SER A 33 -34.85 21.65 14.01
CA SER A 33 -35.43 22.98 14.29
C SER A 33 -34.52 23.90 15.12
N SER A 34 -33.63 23.31 15.94
CA SER A 34 -32.66 24.05 16.75
C SER A 34 -31.42 24.49 15.99
N LEU A 35 -31.22 23.94 14.79
CA LEU A 35 -30.04 24.21 13.96
C LEU A 35 -30.28 25.37 12.99
N GLY A 36 -29.33 26.30 12.94
CA GLY A 36 -29.33 27.38 11.96
C GLY A 36 -29.08 26.87 10.53
N PHE A 37 -29.33 27.74 9.56
CA PHE A 37 -29.13 27.39 8.14
C PHE A 37 -27.71 26.93 7.84
N GLU A 38 -26.69 27.61 8.38
CA GLU A 38 -25.27 27.27 8.16
C GLU A 38 -24.91 25.88 8.72
N GLU A 39 -25.41 25.55 9.92
CA GLU A 39 -25.21 24.25 10.55
C GLU A 39 -25.84 23.11 9.73
N ARG A 40 -27.05 23.35 9.22
CA ARG A 40 -27.75 22.39 8.35
C ARG A 40 -27.00 22.16 7.02
N ILE A 41 -26.47 23.21 6.41
CA ILE A 41 -25.61 23.08 5.22
C ILE A 41 -24.32 22.33 5.55
N ALA A 42 -23.69 22.61 6.69
CA ALA A 42 -22.47 21.88 7.11
C ALA A 42 -22.74 20.39 7.21
N LEU A 43 -23.86 19.94 7.80
CA LEU A 43 -24.24 18.52 7.86
C LEU A 43 -24.36 17.88 6.47
N LEU A 44 -24.98 18.60 5.50
CA LEU A 44 -25.09 18.10 4.13
C LEU A 44 -23.71 17.88 3.48
N VAL A 45 -22.82 18.85 3.64
CA VAL A 45 -21.46 18.81 3.07
C VAL A 45 -20.64 17.70 3.73
N ASP A 46 -20.69 17.60 5.06
CA ASP A 46 -19.96 16.61 5.83
C ASP A 46 -20.40 15.16 5.50
N ALA A 47 -21.70 14.95 5.31
CA ALA A 47 -22.22 13.65 4.89
C ALA A 47 -21.62 13.20 3.55
N GLU A 48 -21.59 14.11 2.57
CA GLU A 48 -21.03 13.79 1.24
C GLU A 48 -19.51 13.65 1.29
N TRP A 49 -18.81 14.51 2.03
CA TRP A 49 -17.37 14.45 2.20
C TRP A 49 -16.95 13.11 2.83
N THR A 50 -17.57 12.75 3.95
CA THR A 50 -17.29 11.50 4.67
C THR A 50 -17.51 10.29 3.78
N ARG A 51 -18.60 10.25 3.04
CA ARG A 51 -18.86 9.17 2.07
C ARG A 51 -17.78 9.08 0.99
N ARG A 52 -17.35 10.21 0.45
CA ARG A 52 -16.30 10.26 -0.58
C ARG A 52 -14.97 9.77 -0.03
N GLN A 53 -14.61 10.18 1.18
CA GLN A 53 -13.37 9.70 1.83
C GLN A 53 -13.43 8.19 2.08
N ALA A 54 -14.55 7.69 2.61
CA ALA A 54 -14.75 6.25 2.82
C ALA A 54 -14.65 5.44 1.51
N ASN A 55 -15.29 5.90 0.45
CA ASN A 55 -15.22 5.25 -0.86
C ASN A 55 -13.80 5.29 -1.45
N LYS A 56 -13.09 6.41 -1.29
CA LYS A 56 -11.70 6.54 -1.73
C LYS A 56 -10.79 5.57 -0.99
N LEU A 57 -10.96 5.45 0.34
CA LEU A 57 -10.20 4.50 1.16
C LEU A 57 -10.51 3.05 0.75
N ALA A 58 -11.80 2.70 0.65
CA ALA A 58 -12.21 1.36 0.23
C ALA A 58 -11.63 1.00 -1.15
N LYS A 59 -11.58 1.96 -2.08
CA LYS A 59 -10.93 1.77 -3.37
C LYS A 59 -9.43 1.55 -3.21
N CYS A 60 -8.72 2.34 -2.41
CA CYS A 60 -7.27 2.17 -2.18
C CYS A 60 -6.96 0.76 -1.64
N ILE A 61 -7.72 0.29 -0.66
CA ILE A 61 -7.54 -1.04 -0.05
C ILE A 61 -7.80 -2.16 -1.09
N ARG A 62 -8.87 -2.04 -1.86
CA ARG A 62 -9.19 -3.02 -2.91
C ARG A 62 -8.12 -3.06 -4.01
N ASP A 63 -7.70 -1.88 -4.49
CA ASP A 63 -6.73 -1.77 -5.58
C ASP A 63 -5.32 -2.21 -5.14
N ALA A 64 -5.03 -2.20 -3.82
CA ALA A 64 -3.78 -2.68 -3.26
C ALA A 64 -3.62 -4.21 -3.36
N GLY A 65 -4.70 -4.99 -3.37
CA GLY A 65 -4.67 -6.45 -3.52
C GLY A 65 -4.10 -7.20 -2.32
N PHE A 66 -4.32 -6.71 -1.09
CA PHE A 66 -3.80 -7.34 0.11
C PHE A 66 -4.29 -8.77 0.30
N SER A 67 -3.40 -9.69 0.73
CA SER A 67 -3.79 -11.03 1.17
C SER A 67 -4.57 -11.01 2.50
N ALA A 68 -4.33 -10.01 3.34
CA ALA A 68 -5.06 -9.74 4.58
C ALA A 68 -5.65 -8.31 4.55
N PRO A 69 -6.77 -8.07 3.86
CA PRO A 69 -7.31 -6.73 3.65
C PRO A 69 -7.81 -6.06 4.93
N ASN A 70 -8.14 -6.84 5.96
CA ASN A 70 -8.59 -6.34 7.26
C ASN A 70 -7.45 -6.18 8.28
N ALA A 71 -6.20 -6.47 7.92
CA ALA A 71 -5.08 -6.33 8.84
C ALA A 71 -4.95 -4.89 9.33
N CYS A 72 -4.82 -4.71 10.65
CA CYS A 72 -4.62 -3.39 11.24
C CYS A 72 -3.51 -3.39 12.29
N MET A 73 -2.90 -2.21 12.49
CA MET A 73 -1.76 -2.06 13.39
C MET A 73 -2.14 -2.26 14.85
N GLU A 74 -3.39 -1.97 15.18
CA GLU A 74 -3.96 -2.04 16.52
C GLU A 74 -4.12 -3.48 17.02
N GLU A 75 -4.27 -4.45 16.10
CA GLU A 75 -4.45 -5.88 16.39
C GLU A 75 -3.13 -6.66 16.41
N ILE A 76 -2.00 -6.00 16.22
CA ILE A 76 -0.70 -6.68 16.28
C ILE A 76 -0.39 -7.04 17.73
N GLU A 77 -0.25 -8.35 18.00
CA GLU A 77 0.14 -8.86 19.29
C GLU A 77 1.65 -8.83 19.48
N TYR A 78 2.10 -8.25 20.61
CA TYR A 78 3.51 -8.07 20.96
C TYR A 78 3.92 -9.08 22.03
N HIS A 79 4.12 -10.34 21.64
CA HIS A 79 4.67 -11.35 22.55
C HIS A 79 6.20 -11.22 22.62
N PRO A 80 6.81 -11.46 23.81
CA PRO A 80 8.26 -11.29 24.00
C PRO A 80 9.14 -12.16 23.07
N ASP A 81 8.66 -13.35 22.72
CA ASP A 81 9.32 -14.30 21.82
C ASP A 81 9.38 -13.81 20.36
N ARG A 82 8.48 -12.93 19.97
CA ARG A 82 8.44 -12.38 18.60
C ARG A 82 9.48 -11.30 18.33
N LYS A 83 10.10 -10.75 19.36
CA LYS A 83 11.10 -9.65 19.26
C LYS A 83 10.64 -8.46 18.41
N LEU A 84 9.34 -8.16 18.43
CA LEU A 84 8.77 -7.02 17.71
C LEU A 84 8.92 -5.75 18.52
N ASP A 85 9.55 -4.73 17.97
CA ASP A 85 9.61 -3.40 18.57
C ASP A 85 8.33 -2.61 18.28
N LYS A 86 7.49 -2.46 19.32
CA LYS A 86 6.24 -1.70 19.25
C LYS A 86 6.48 -0.25 18.85
N THR A 87 7.54 0.37 19.39
CA THR A 87 7.87 1.78 19.11
C THR A 87 8.22 1.96 17.63
N GLN A 88 9.02 1.05 17.08
CA GLN A 88 9.40 1.07 15.68
C GLN A 88 8.17 0.87 14.77
N LEU A 89 7.30 -0.10 15.06
CA LEU A 89 6.08 -0.34 14.28
C LEU A 89 5.12 0.86 14.35
N THR A 90 4.98 1.49 15.54
CA THR A 90 4.20 2.72 15.69
C THR A 90 4.77 3.85 14.83
N ARG A 91 6.10 3.99 14.76
CA ARG A 91 6.74 4.97 13.86
C ARG A 91 6.44 4.67 12.39
N PHE A 92 6.45 3.40 11.99
CA PHE A 92 6.12 3.02 10.60
C PHE A 92 4.65 3.30 10.26
N SER A 93 3.70 3.17 11.21
CA SER A 93 2.30 3.51 10.97
C SER A 93 2.08 4.99 10.63
N THR A 94 3.03 5.87 10.95
CA THR A 94 3.01 7.27 10.49
C THR A 94 3.22 7.42 8.99
N CYS A 95 3.69 6.39 8.30
CA CYS A 95 4.01 6.35 6.87
C CYS A 95 5.09 7.33 6.40
N LYS A 96 5.80 7.99 7.33
CA LYS A 96 6.87 8.94 6.98
C LYS A 96 8.00 8.27 6.17
N TYR A 97 8.27 6.97 6.43
CA TYR A 97 9.26 6.20 5.68
C TYR A 97 8.97 6.15 4.17
N ILE A 98 7.68 6.25 3.76
CA ILE A 98 7.28 6.27 2.35
C ILE A 98 7.72 7.60 1.72
N ASP A 99 7.49 8.71 2.42
CA ASP A 99 7.87 10.04 1.94
C ASP A 99 9.40 10.24 1.93
N ASP A 100 10.09 9.59 2.89
CA ASP A 100 11.56 9.59 2.97
C ASP A 100 12.22 8.58 1.98
N GLY A 101 11.44 7.79 1.23
CA GLY A 101 11.95 6.78 0.30
C GLY A 101 12.69 5.60 0.98
N ARG A 102 12.44 5.36 2.28
CA ARG A 102 13.09 4.29 3.05
C ARG A 102 12.33 2.97 2.88
N HIS A 103 13.08 1.89 2.76
CA HIS A 103 12.53 0.54 2.62
C HIS A 103 12.47 -0.19 3.97
N ILE A 104 11.55 -1.14 4.09
CA ILE A 104 11.39 -1.98 5.29
C ILE A 104 11.64 -3.43 4.90
N ILE A 105 12.40 -4.15 5.73
CA ILE A 105 12.61 -5.58 5.63
C ILE A 105 11.96 -6.23 6.85
N LEU A 106 11.01 -7.12 6.62
CA LEU A 106 10.37 -7.96 7.61
C LEU A 106 10.92 -9.38 7.45
N SER A 107 11.83 -9.77 8.33
CA SER A 107 12.42 -11.10 8.33
C SER A 107 11.93 -11.95 9.51
N GLY A 108 11.83 -13.26 9.32
CA GLY A 108 11.42 -14.18 10.36
C GLY A 108 10.85 -15.48 9.79
N ALA A 109 10.67 -16.50 10.64
CA ALA A 109 10.16 -17.80 10.27
C ALA A 109 8.80 -17.77 9.58
N CYS A 110 8.45 -18.83 8.85
CA CYS A 110 7.10 -18.99 8.31
C CYS A 110 6.07 -18.94 9.45
N GLY A 111 4.91 -18.30 9.22
CA GLY A 111 3.87 -18.15 10.24
C GLY A 111 4.12 -17.07 11.29
N SER A 112 5.26 -16.36 11.28
CA SER A 112 5.56 -15.30 12.26
C SER A 112 4.73 -14.02 12.12
N GLY A 113 3.82 -13.93 11.16
CA GLY A 113 2.93 -12.79 10.96
C GLY A 113 3.49 -11.65 10.09
N LYS A 114 4.59 -11.88 9.34
CA LYS A 114 5.18 -10.87 8.43
C LYS A 114 4.19 -10.30 7.44
N THR A 115 3.47 -11.17 6.75
CA THR A 115 2.42 -10.79 5.78
C THR A 115 1.34 -9.93 6.43
N TYR A 116 0.88 -10.31 7.65
CA TYR A 116 -0.10 -9.53 8.39
C TYR A 116 0.42 -8.12 8.70
N ILE A 117 1.66 -8.01 9.24
CA ILE A 117 2.30 -6.73 9.54
C ILE A 117 2.46 -5.88 8.29
N ALA A 118 2.91 -6.48 7.18
CA ALA A 118 3.05 -5.76 5.91
C ALA A 118 1.70 -5.23 5.39
N CYS A 119 0.63 -6.05 5.45
CA CYS A 119 -0.72 -5.64 5.09
C CYS A 119 -1.25 -4.54 6.03
N ALA A 120 -0.98 -4.63 7.35
CA ALA A 120 -1.37 -3.61 8.32
C ALA A 120 -0.69 -2.27 8.04
N LEU A 121 0.62 -2.27 7.72
CA LEU A 121 1.34 -1.08 7.27
C LEU A 121 0.80 -0.54 5.94
N GLY A 122 0.45 -1.43 5.02
CA GLY A 122 -0.20 -1.08 3.76
C GLY A 122 -1.57 -0.41 3.98
N ASN A 123 -2.39 -0.94 4.89
CA ASN A 123 -3.67 -0.34 5.28
C ASN A 123 -3.48 1.03 5.94
N ALA A 124 -2.46 1.19 6.81
CA ALA A 124 -2.11 2.49 7.37
C ALA A 124 -1.73 3.51 6.28
N ALA A 125 -1.03 3.08 5.23
CA ALA A 125 -0.72 3.90 4.07
C ALA A 125 -1.98 4.25 3.25
N CYS A 126 -2.89 3.29 3.03
CA CYS A 126 -4.17 3.52 2.36
C CYS A 126 -5.05 4.53 3.12
N ARG A 127 -5.07 4.51 4.46
CA ARG A 127 -5.76 5.52 5.30
C ARG A 127 -5.21 6.94 5.08
N LYS A 128 -3.96 7.07 4.62
CA LYS A 128 -3.35 8.33 4.19
C LYS A 128 -3.44 8.57 2.68
N PHE A 129 -4.29 7.81 2.01
CA PHE A 129 -4.52 7.87 0.56
C PHE A 129 -3.26 7.67 -0.29
N LYS A 130 -2.24 7.01 0.24
CA LYS A 130 -1.09 6.53 -0.53
C LYS A 130 -1.53 5.37 -1.43
N LYS A 131 -1.01 5.31 -2.63
CA LYS A 131 -1.23 4.18 -3.53
C LYS A 131 -0.34 3.01 -3.10
N VAL A 132 -0.96 1.89 -2.78
CA VAL A 132 -0.26 0.68 -2.34
C VAL A 132 -0.50 -0.44 -3.34
N ARG A 133 0.50 -1.28 -3.57
CA ARG A 133 0.36 -2.56 -4.25
C ARG A 133 1.04 -3.64 -3.43
N TYR A 134 0.29 -4.68 -3.14
CA TYR A 134 0.79 -5.93 -2.58
C TYR A 134 0.90 -6.96 -3.70
N VAL A 135 1.97 -7.73 -3.71
CA VAL A 135 2.16 -8.84 -4.64
C VAL A 135 3.10 -9.87 -4.00
N ARG A 136 2.83 -11.15 -4.22
CA ARG A 136 3.77 -12.21 -3.88
C ARG A 136 4.86 -12.26 -4.95
N LEU A 137 6.13 -12.43 -4.54
CA LEU A 137 7.24 -12.45 -5.50
C LEU A 137 7.04 -13.47 -6.63
N PRO A 138 6.59 -14.71 -6.38
CA PRO A 138 6.33 -15.66 -7.48
C PRO A 138 5.32 -15.14 -8.51
N GLU A 139 4.26 -14.48 -8.06
CA GLU A 139 3.24 -13.89 -8.95
C GLU A 139 3.80 -12.72 -9.78
N LEU A 140 4.62 -11.87 -9.16
CA LEU A 140 5.33 -10.79 -9.85
C LEU A 140 6.24 -11.35 -10.96
N LEU A 141 7.00 -12.41 -10.66
CA LEU A 141 7.91 -13.01 -11.62
C LEU A 141 7.16 -13.62 -12.82
N GLU A 142 6.02 -14.25 -12.57
CA GLU A 142 5.14 -14.77 -13.62
C GLU A 142 4.56 -13.63 -14.48
N GLU A 143 4.03 -12.57 -13.85
CA GLU A 143 3.52 -11.39 -14.56
C GLU A 143 4.60 -10.75 -15.45
N LEU A 144 5.83 -10.60 -14.94
CA LEU A 144 6.96 -10.06 -15.72
C LEU A 144 7.36 -10.97 -16.89
N ASN A 145 7.34 -12.28 -16.67
CA ASN A 145 7.68 -13.25 -17.72
C ASN A 145 6.64 -13.23 -18.86
N VAL A 146 5.36 -13.24 -18.52
CA VAL A 146 4.26 -13.11 -19.50
C VAL A 146 4.35 -11.78 -20.23
N ALA A 147 4.56 -10.67 -19.52
CA ALA A 147 4.68 -9.34 -20.11
C ALA A 147 5.87 -9.24 -21.07
N LYS A 148 6.95 -9.99 -20.85
CA LYS A 148 8.09 -10.05 -21.74
C LYS A 148 7.75 -10.78 -23.04
N GLY A 149 7.01 -11.88 -22.95
CA GLY A 149 6.51 -12.62 -24.12
C GLY A 149 5.51 -11.85 -24.96
N THR A 150 4.71 -10.98 -24.36
CA THR A 150 3.68 -10.15 -25.05
C THR A 150 4.18 -8.77 -25.46
N GLY A 151 5.42 -8.40 -25.15
CA GLY A 151 5.97 -7.05 -25.45
C GLY A 151 5.47 -5.93 -24.53
N GLU A 152 4.73 -6.26 -23.45
CA GLU A 152 4.19 -5.29 -22.48
C GLU A 152 5.10 -5.04 -21.27
N PHE A 153 6.31 -5.57 -21.28
CA PHE A 153 7.23 -5.55 -20.13
C PHE A 153 7.44 -4.15 -19.52
N ARG A 154 7.71 -3.14 -20.36
CA ARG A 154 7.89 -1.76 -19.88
C ARG A 154 6.63 -1.17 -19.26
N LYS A 155 5.46 -1.51 -19.80
CA LYS A 155 4.17 -1.07 -19.27
C LYS A 155 3.89 -1.70 -17.91
N THR A 156 4.22 -2.98 -17.75
CA THR A 156 4.10 -3.71 -16.49
C THR A 156 5.01 -3.10 -15.43
N ILE A 157 6.30 -2.89 -15.71
CA ILE A 157 7.23 -2.19 -14.79
C ILE A 157 6.67 -0.81 -14.42
N ALA A 158 6.21 -0.01 -15.39
CA ALA A 158 5.66 1.31 -15.12
C ALA A 158 4.45 1.27 -14.18
N SER A 159 3.67 0.17 -14.15
CA SER A 159 2.56 0.01 -13.20
C SER A 159 3.05 -0.11 -11.76
N TYR A 160 4.17 -0.80 -11.55
CA TYR A 160 4.80 -0.95 -10.23
C TYR A 160 5.53 0.32 -9.77
N LEU A 161 5.94 1.20 -10.69
CA LEU A 161 6.54 2.50 -10.35
C LEU A 161 5.53 3.56 -9.92
N LYS A 162 4.25 3.41 -10.28
CA LYS A 162 3.20 4.40 -9.99
C LYS A 162 2.67 4.35 -8.56
N VAL A 163 3.03 3.35 -7.78
CA VAL A 163 2.57 3.20 -6.40
C VAL A 163 3.55 3.83 -5.42
N ASP A 164 3.01 4.40 -4.34
CA ASP A 164 3.82 5.01 -3.28
C ASP A 164 4.47 3.92 -2.40
N LEU A 165 3.80 2.79 -2.21
CA LEU A 165 4.30 1.65 -1.44
C LEU A 165 4.09 0.35 -2.24
N LEU A 166 5.19 -0.39 -2.44
CA LEU A 166 5.17 -1.74 -3.00
C LEU A 166 5.52 -2.75 -1.91
N ILE A 167 4.63 -3.71 -1.67
CA ILE A 167 4.84 -4.82 -0.73
C ILE A 167 5.15 -6.06 -1.53
N LEU A 168 6.35 -6.61 -1.32
CA LEU A 168 6.86 -7.82 -1.96
C LEU A 168 6.87 -8.93 -0.91
N ASP A 169 5.83 -9.77 -0.94
CA ASP A 169 5.71 -10.89 -0.01
C ASP A 169 6.36 -12.15 -0.58
N GLU A 170 6.65 -13.11 0.30
CA GLU A 170 7.39 -14.34 -0.05
C GLU A 170 8.73 -14.03 -0.76
N TRP A 171 9.40 -12.97 -0.31
CA TRP A 171 10.64 -12.51 -0.91
C TRP A 171 11.70 -13.59 -0.88
N LEU A 172 12.14 -14.02 -2.10
CA LEU A 172 13.13 -15.04 -2.34
C LEU A 172 12.83 -16.40 -1.65
N ILE A 173 11.55 -16.79 -1.60
CA ILE A 173 11.14 -18.07 -1.01
C ILE A 173 11.84 -19.27 -1.65
N ARG A 174 12.22 -19.16 -2.90
CA ARG A 174 13.09 -20.08 -3.65
C ARG A 174 14.21 -19.32 -4.34
N PRO A 175 15.31 -19.99 -4.69
CA PRO A 175 16.30 -19.40 -5.60
C PRO A 175 15.66 -19.03 -6.94
N LEU A 176 16.12 -17.94 -7.52
CA LEU A 176 15.64 -17.44 -8.82
C LEU A 176 16.50 -18.03 -9.94
N VAL A 177 15.89 -18.24 -11.11
CA VAL A 177 16.69 -18.46 -12.31
C VAL A 177 17.19 -17.13 -12.86
N GLN A 178 18.29 -17.14 -13.60
CA GLN A 178 18.98 -15.93 -14.07
C GLN A 178 18.05 -14.91 -14.74
N GLN A 179 17.11 -15.38 -15.57
CA GLN A 179 16.16 -14.49 -16.25
C GLN A 179 15.19 -13.81 -15.29
N GLU A 180 14.74 -14.53 -14.23
CA GLU A 180 13.88 -13.96 -13.18
C GLU A 180 14.64 -12.90 -12.39
N SER A 181 15.91 -13.15 -12.07
CA SER A 181 16.76 -12.19 -11.36
C SER A 181 16.93 -10.90 -12.15
N TYR A 182 17.21 -10.96 -13.45
CA TYR A 182 17.28 -9.76 -14.29
C TYR A 182 15.96 -9.01 -14.35
N ASN A 183 14.85 -9.72 -14.55
CA ASN A 183 13.52 -9.07 -14.61
C ASN A 183 13.16 -8.39 -13.29
N LEU A 184 13.47 -9.02 -12.16
CA LEU A 184 13.24 -8.48 -10.82
C LEU A 184 14.12 -7.26 -10.55
N LEU A 185 15.40 -7.33 -10.89
CA LEU A 185 16.35 -6.24 -10.71
C LEU A 185 15.90 -4.98 -11.46
N GLU A 186 15.37 -5.12 -12.70
CA GLU A 186 14.84 -3.97 -13.44
C GLU A 186 13.71 -3.25 -12.68
N VAL A 187 12.82 -3.99 -12.01
CA VAL A 187 11.74 -3.38 -11.20
C VAL A 187 12.33 -2.67 -9.98
N VAL A 188 13.22 -3.34 -9.23
CA VAL A 188 13.79 -2.83 -7.98
C VAL A 188 14.66 -1.60 -8.26
N GLU A 189 15.57 -1.69 -9.24
CA GLU A 189 16.42 -0.57 -9.61
C GLU A 189 15.63 0.63 -10.12
N ALA A 190 14.63 0.40 -10.97
CA ALA A 190 13.79 1.48 -11.48
C ALA A 190 13.07 2.21 -10.33
N ARG A 191 12.63 1.49 -9.29
CA ARG A 191 12.04 2.10 -8.09
C ARG A 191 13.08 2.88 -7.29
N ILE A 192 14.26 2.33 -7.05
CA ILE A 192 15.35 3.01 -6.33
C ILE A 192 15.78 4.28 -7.09
N LYS A 193 16.00 4.19 -8.39
CA LYS A 193 16.38 5.33 -9.24
C LYS A 193 15.32 6.43 -9.29
N SER A 194 14.03 6.06 -9.18
CA SER A 194 12.94 7.04 -9.18
C SER A 194 12.92 7.90 -7.92
N GLN A 195 13.56 7.47 -6.83
CA GLN A 195 13.56 8.10 -5.50
C GLN A 195 12.14 8.40 -4.98
N LYS A 196 11.14 7.70 -5.50
CA LYS A 196 9.73 7.89 -5.15
C LYS A 196 9.19 6.63 -4.51
N GLY A 197 8.60 6.81 -3.32
CA GLY A 197 7.94 5.75 -2.60
C GLY A 197 8.90 4.76 -1.94
N SER A 198 8.33 3.72 -1.37
CA SER A 198 8.99 2.75 -0.54
C SER A 198 8.67 1.32 -0.96
N MET A 199 9.47 0.37 -0.46
CA MET A 199 9.20 -1.06 -0.59
C MET A 199 9.21 -1.74 0.78
N ILE A 200 8.35 -2.75 0.95
CA ILE A 200 8.40 -3.68 2.09
C ILE A 200 8.71 -5.05 1.53
N PHE A 201 9.75 -5.68 2.07
CA PHE A 201 10.15 -7.03 1.71
C PHE A 201 9.81 -7.99 2.86
N CYS A 202 8.99 -9.01 2.61
CA CYS A 202 8.67 -10.04 3.60
C CYS A 202 9.44 -11.31 3.27
N SER A 203 10.47 -11.63 4.03
CA SER A 203 11.33 -12.79 3.79
C SER A 203 11.41 -13.71 5.00
N GLN A 204 11.53 -15.01 4.77
CA GLN A 204 11.91 -15.97 5.81
C GLN A 204 13.43 -16.14 5.93
N TYR A 205 14.19 -15.52 5.05
CA TYR A 205 15.64 -15.57 5.00
C TYR A 205 16.24 -14.25 5.47
N HIS A 206 17.42 -14.31 6.08
CA HIS A 206 18.20 -13.13 6.40
C HIS A 206 18.79 -12.51 5.13
N THR A 207 19.14 -11.22 5.21
CA THR A 207 19.63 -10.46 4.05
C THR A 207 20.95 -10.97 3.48
N ASP A 208 21.79 -11.59 4.30
CA ASP A 208 23.04 -12.24 3.90
C ASP A 208 22.82 -13.47 3.02
N GLU A 209 21.65 -14.12 3.15
CA GLU A 209 21.28 -15.27 2.32
C GLU A 209 20.69 -14.86 0.95
N TRP A 210 20.30 -13.58 0.80
CA TRP A 210 19.60 -13.12 -0.40
C TRP A 210 20.45 -13.20 -1.66
N TYR A 211 21.76 -12.92 -1.54
CA TYR A 211 22.67 -12.93 -2.69
C TYR A 211 22.68 -14.30 -3.39
N GLY A 212 22.90 -15.38 -2.65
CA GLY A 212 22.92 -16.73 -3.21
C GLY A 212 21.55 -17.21 -3.74
N ARG A 213 20.46 -16.54 -3.34
CA ARG A 213 19.11 -16.84 -3.85
C ARG A 213 18.74 -16.01 -5.08
N LEU A 214 19.33 -14.83 -5.21
CA LEU A 214 19.21 -13.99 -6.40
C LEU A 214 20.06 -14.49 -7.55
N ASP A 215 21.28 -14.95 -7.27
CA ASP A 215 22.20 -15.51 -8.26
C ASP A 215 22.77 -16.85 -7.81
N PRO A 216 22.03 -17.97 -8.06
CA PRO A 216 22.52 -19.30 -7.70
C PRO A 216 23.72 -19.76 -8.53
N SER A 217 24.06 -19.06 -9.63
CA SER A 217 25.19 -19.41 -10.49
C SER A 217 26.54 -19.07 -9.87
N GLY A 218 26.55 -18.29 -8.77
CA GLY A 218 27.76 -17.90 -8.05
C GLY A 218 28.77 -17.08 -8.90
N ARG A 219 28.35 -16.64 -10.08
CA ARG A 219 29.10 -15.65 -10.84
C ARG A 219 28.88 -14.31 -10.20
N GLU A 220 29.88 -13.77 -9.51
CA GLU A 220 29.83 -12.42 -9.01
C GLU A 220 29.37 -11.49 -10.15
N PRO A 221 28.23 -10.80 -10.05
CA PRO A 221 27.98 -9.67 -10.93
C PRO A 221 29.07 -8.67 -10.62
N ASP A 222 29.71 -8.14 -11.65
CA ASP A 222 30.79 -7.16 -11.55
C ASP A 222 30.22 -5.82 -11.03
N PHE A 223 29.79 -5.79 -9.77
CA PHE A 223 29.29 -4.59 -9.06
C PHE A 223 30.44 -3.71 -8.54
N ARG A 224 31.68 -3.95 -9.02
CA ARG A 224 32.84 -3.09 -8.72
C ARG A 224 33.03 -2.00 -9.75
N SER A 225 32.03 -1.22 -10.06
CA SER A 225 32.26 0.06 -10.73
C SER A 225 31.29 1.12 -10.24
N ASP A 226 31.87 2.13 -9.60
CA ASP A 226 31.36 3.44 -9.30
C ASP A 226 30.22 3.59 -8.28
N HIS A 227 30.53 3.38 -6.97
CA HIS A 227 30.12 4.41 -6.00
C HIS A 227 31.00 4.29 -4.75
N GLY A 228 31.77 5.36 -4.52
CA GLY A 228 32.54 5.58 -3.30
C GLY A 228 31.60 5.59 -2.07
N GLN A 229 32.11 4.94 -1.05
CA GLN A 229 31.85 5.12 0.37
C GLN A 229 30.56 5.86 0.76
N ASP A 230 29.54 5.07 1.17
CA ASP A 230 28.73 5.45 2.33
C ASP A 230 28.13 4.17 2.95
N HIS A 231 28.64 3.85 4.14
CA HIS A 231 28.12 2.74 4.93
C HIS A 231 26.69 3.06 5.41
N PRO A 232 25.70 2.19 5.16
CA PRO A 232 24.43 2.30 5.87
C PRO A 232 24.66 1.90 7.32
N GLN A 233 24.33 2.79 8.24
CA GLN A 233 24.29 2.49 9.67
C GLN A 233 23.31 1.34 9.92
N ARG A 234 23.80 0.29 10.55
CA ARG A 234 22.99 -0.80 11.13
C ARG A 234 22.17 -0.21 12.28
N LEU A 235 20.88 -0.40 12.21
CA LEU A 235 19.97 -0.36 13.36
C LEU A 235 19.38 -1.74 13.57
#